data_0a09f0bf8dd176173218ea950ed85497
#
_entry.id   0a09f0bf8dd176173218ea950ed85497
#
_cell.length_a   1.000
_cell.length_b   1.000
_cell.length_c   1.000
_cell.angle_alpha   90.00
_cell.angle_beta   90.00
_cell.angle_gamma   90.00
#
_symmetry.space_group_name_H-M   'P 1'
#
loop_
_entity.id
_entity.type
_entity.pdbx_description
1 polymer ?
#
loop_
_entity_poly.entity_id
_entity_poly.type
_entity_poly.pdbx_seq_one_letter_code
_entity_poly.pdbx_strand_id
1 'polypeptide(L)'
;MSTIKDLNLAPSGERKIRWVEAHMPVLRDIGSDFAREKPFAGLKIALSVHLEAKTAYLCRVLEMGGAEMHVTGSNPLSTQDDVAAALAAKGMDVHAVYGCTDEEYQAHLRSVLSVGPNIIIDDGGDLVHLMHTEFTDLIPQVIGGCEETTTGIHRLRIMDRAGTLRFPMIMVNDADCKHLFDNRYGTGQSVWDGIMRTTNLVVAGKYVVVSGYGWCGKGVALRAKRLGAKVIVTEVAPIRALEAVMDGYEVMPMMDAAAIGDIFVSVTGCKDVITLEHCERMKDGAIVSNAGHFNVEIDMEALDRCADEIYEARHNIDAYRLPNGKTIYVIAQGRLVNLAAGDGHPAEIMDMSFAVQAMSAEYLVRTRGQLKPGVVSVPAEIDDNIARRKLKAMGVSIDSLSCSQKEYLNG
;
A
#
# COMPACT_ATOMS: atom_id res chain seq x y z
N MET A 1 -14.85 6.70 -21.89
CA MET A 1 -14.43 8.14 -21.74
C MET A 1 -14.01 8.30 -20.28
N SER A 2 -12.79 8.78 -20.05
CA SER A 2 -12.23 8.92 -18.69
C SER A 2 -13.06 9.88 -17.82
N THR A 3 -13.14 9.57 -16.52
CA THR A 3 -13.72 10.43 -15.47
C THR A 3 -12.58 10.96 -14.61
N ILE A 4 -12.13 12.17 -14.90
CA ILE A 4 -11.03 12.86 -14.23
C ILE A 4 -11.45 14.29 -13.88
N LYS A 5 -10.75 14.93 -12.95
CA LYS A 5 -11.09 16.27 -12.49
C LYS A 5 -10.90 17.35 -13.56
N ASP A 6 -9.71 17.42 -14.16
CA ASP A 6 -9.36 18.41 -15.18
C ASP A 6 -8.14 17.93 -15.98
N LEU A 7 -8.30 17.84 -17.30
CA LEU A 7 -7.23 17.41 -18.22
C LEU A 7 -6.07 18.43 -18.27
N ASN A 8 -6.32 19.70 -17.97
CA ASN A 8 -5.30 20.75 -17.95
C ASN A 8 -4.23 20.53 -16.85
N LEU A 9 -4.48 19.65 -15.88
CA LEU A 9 -3.50 19.29 -14.85
C LEU A 9 -2.41 18.33 -15.39
N ALA A 10 -2.60 17.73 -16.55
CA ALA A 10 -1.69 16.72 -17.13
C ALA A 10 -0.20 17.11 -17.15
N PRO A 11 0.20 18.36 -17.47
CA PRO A 11 1.63 18.74 -17.45
C PRO A 11 2.28 18.63 -16.07
N SER A 12 1.52 18.84 -14.98
CA SER A 12 2.01 18.64 -13.61
C SER A 12 2.24 17.16 -13.32
N GLY A 13 1.24 16.33 -13.60
CA GLY A 13 1.36 14.87 -13.43
C GLY A 13 2.49 14.27 -14.27
N GLU A 14 2.67 14.75 -15.51
CA GLU A 14 3.76 14.29 -16.38
C GLU A 14 5.14 14.56 -15.76
N ARG A 15 5.34 15.69 -15.10
CA ARG A 15 6.61 15.99 -14.40
C ARG A 15 6.84 15.02 -13.24
N LYS A 16 5.79 14.72 -12.47
CA LYS A 16 5.87 13.75 -11.36
C LYS A 16 6.21 12.34 -11.86
N ILE A 17 5.56 11.90 -12.94
CA ILE A 17 5.80 10.57 -13.53
C ILE A 17 7.23 10.47 -14.07
N ARG A 18 7.74 11.49 -14.76
CA ARG A 18 9.14 11.51 -15.23
C ARG A 18 10.14 11.48 -14.08
N TRP A 19 9.84 12.12 -12.97
CA TRP A 19 10.69 12.06 -11.79
C TRP A 19 10.81 10.63 -11.26
N VAL A 20 9.69 9.93 -11.07
CA VAL A 20 9.73 8.57 -10.54
C VAL A 20 10.32 7.57 -11.54
N GLU A 21 10.07 7.73 -12.84
CA GLU A 21 10.71 6.95 -13.91
C GLU A 21 12.24 6.99 -13.83
N ALA A 22 12.82 8.15 -13.53
CA ALA A 22 14.27 8.31 -13.36
C ALA A 22 14.79 7.53 -12.13
N HIS A 23 13.95 7.28 -11.11
CA HIS A 23 14.31 6.64 -9.84
C HIS A 23 13.79 5.20 -9.71
N MET A 24 13.21 4.63 -10.78
CA MET A 24 12.68 3.26 -10.80
C MET A 24 13.38 2.43 -11.90
N PRO A 25 14.70 2.16 -11.75
CA PRO A 25 15.52 1.54 -12.79
C PRO A 25 15.14 0.09 -13.09
N VAL A 26 14.63 -0.67 -12.11
CA VAL A 26 14.24 -2.07 -12.30
C VAL A 26 12.98 -2.14 -13.15
N LEU A 27 11.97 -1.33 -12.81
CA LEU A 27 10.73 -1.27 -13.57
C LEU A 27 10.96 -0.72 -14.99
N ARG A 28 11.90 0.22 -15.17
CA ARG A 28 12.32 0.72 -16.49
C ARG A 28 12.97 -0.37 -17.33
N ASP A 29 13.83 -1.20 -16.76
CA ASP A 29 14.48 -2.32 -17.43
C ASP A 29 13.44 -3.36 -17.89
N ILE A 30 12.48 -3.70 -17.02
CA ILE A 30 11.33 -4.55 -17.34
C ILE A 30 10.48 -3.93 -18.46
N GLY A 31 10.22 -2.62 -18.40
CA GLY A 31 9.49 -1.91 -19.45
C GLY A 31 10.17 -2.00 -20.83
N SER A 32 11.51 -2.00 -20.85
CA SER A 32 12.29 -2.20 -22.09
C SER A 32 12.13 -3.63 -22.64
N ASP A 33 12.09 -4.64 -21.77
CA ASP A 33 11.80 -6.02 -22.17
C ASP A 33 10.37 -6.14 -22.69
N PHE A 34 9.38 -5.59 -21.99
CA PHE A 34 7.97 -5.60 -22.39
C PHE A 34 7.71 -4.87 -23.71
N ALA A 35 8.40 -3.75 -23.95
CA ALA A 35 8.29 -3.03 -25.20
C ALA A 35 8.71 -3.87 -26.42
N ARG A 36 9.69 -4.77 -26.22
CA ARG A 36 10.19 -5.70 -27.25
C ARG A 36 9.28 -6.92 -27.40
N GLU A 37 8.83 -7.50 -26.29
CA GLU A 37 8.17 -8.81 -26.25
C GLU A 37 6.65 -8.73 -26.38
N LYS A 38 6.07 -7.59 -26.00
CA LYS A 38 4.62 -7.33 -26.03
C LYS A 38 3.77 -8.41 -25.35
N PRO A 39 4.07 -8.80 -24.09
CA PRO A 39 3.38 -9.92 -23.43
C PRO A 39 1.89 -9.69 -23.24
N PHE A 40 1.42 -8.45 -23.22
CA PHE A 40 0.01 -8.09 -23.00
C PHE A 40 -0.73 -7.69 -24.27
N ALA A 41 -0.18 -7.96 -25.47
CA ALA A 41 -0.82 -7.56 -26.71
C ALA A 41 -2.25 -8.12 -26.82
N GLY A 42 -3.23 -7.22 -27.00
CA GLY A 42 -4.66 -7.55 -27.11
C GLY A 42 -5.34 -7.91 -25.78
N LEU A 43 -4.69 -7.67 -24.64
CA LEU A 43 -5.27 -7.90 -23.32
C LEU A 43 -5.65 -6.58 -22.64
N LYS A 44 -6.78 -6.60 -21.93
CA LYS A 44 -7.27 -5.53 -21.09
C LYS A 44 -6.83 -5.77 -19.63
N ILE A 45 -6.26 -4.75 -19.02
CA ILE A 45 -5.86 -4.78 -17.60
C ILE A 45 -6.67 -3.72 -16.85
N ALA A 46 -7.47 -4.16 -15.87
CA ALA A 46 -8.08 -3.28 -14.90
C ALA A 46 -7.14 -3.12 -13.70
N LEU A 47 -6.86 -1.89 -13.32
CA LEU A 47 -5.97 -1.58 -12.21
C LEU A 47 -6.67 -0.65 -11.22
N SER A 48 -6.70 -1.05 -9.94
CA SER A 48 -7.11 -0.24 -8.80
C SER A 48 -6.01 -0.28 -7.75
N VAL A 49 -5.13 0.71 -7.78
CA VAL A 49 -4.03 0.92 -6.82
C VAL A 49 -4.00 2.41 -6.49
N HIS A 50 -3.43 2.80 -5.36
CA HIS A 50 -3.27 4.22 -5.02
C HIS A 50 -2.73 5.01 -6.23
N LEU A 51 -3.57 5.87 -6.85
CA LEU A 51 -3.23 6.51 -8.12
C LEU A 51 -2.37 7.76 -7.90
N GLU A 52 -1.07 7.52 -7.85
CA GLU A 52 -0.02 8.50 -7.77
C GLU A 52 1.08 8.23 -8.81
N ALA A 53 2.16 9.01 -8.85
CA ALA A 53 3.11 8.98 -9.95
C ALA A 53 3.78 7.62 -10.22
N LYS A 54 4.08 6.83 -9.15
CA LYS A 54 4.74 5.51 -9.28
C LYS A 54 3.77 4.49 -9.88
N THR A 55 2.51 4.50 -9.44
CA THR A 55 1.42 3.68 -10.02
C THR A 55 1.20 4.03 -11.49
N ALA A 56 1.20 5.33 -11.83
CA ALA A 56 1.09 5.76 -13.21
C ALA A 56 2.26 5.26 -14.07
N TYR A 57 3.46 5.20 -13.51
CA TYR A 57 4.60 4.64 -14.22
C TYR A 57 4.46 3.12 -14.43
N LEU A 58 3.93 2.36 -13.46
CA LEU A 58 3.57 0.96 -13.66
C LEU A 58 2.56 0.80 -14.82
N CYS A 59 1.51 1.63 -14.86
CA CYS A 59 0.53 1.59 -15.96
C CYS A 59 1.21 1.79 -17.34
N ARG A 60 2.15 2.72 -17.43
CA ARG A 60 2.93 2.95 -18.68
C ARG A 60 3.78 1.74 -19.06
N VAL A 61 4.40 1.08 -18.11
CA VAL A 61 5.20 -0.12 -18.36
C VAL A 61 4.34 -1.27 -18.86
N LEU A 62 3.14 -1.46 -18.30
CA LEU A 62 2.18 -2.46 -18.79
C LEU A 62 1.68 -2.12 -20.20
N GLU A 63 1.37 -0.84 -20.47
CA GLU A 63 1.02 -0.34 -21.81
C GLU A 63 2.16 -0.54 -22.82
N MET A 64 3.42 -0.29 -22.41
CA MET A 64 4.59 -0.63 -23.24
C MET A 64 4.61 -2.11 -23.61
N GLY A 65 4.12 -2.99 -22.74
CA GLY A 65 3.91 -4.41 -22.99
C GLY A 65 2.70 -4.73 -23.90
N GLY A 66 1.95 -3.74 -24.36
CA GLY A 66 0.80 -3.90 -25.25
C GLY A 66 -0.55 -4.01 -24.54
N ALA A 67 -0.62 -3.75 -23.24
CA ALA A 67 -1.87 -3.76 -22.49
C ALA A 67 -2.78 -2.58 -22.86
N GLU A 68 -4.08 -2.82 -22.94
CA GLU A 68 -5.11 -1.79 -22.89
C GLU A 68 -5.43 -1.54 -21.41
N MET A 69 -5.04 -0.36 -20.92
CA MET A 69 -5.12 -0.04 -19.49
C MET A 69 -6.43 0.66 -19.13
N HIS A 70 -7.12 0.14 -18.10
CA HIS A 70 -8.31 0.73 -17.47
C HIS A 70 -7.99 0.97 -15.98
N VAL A 71 -7.90 2.23 -15.59
CA VAL A 71 -7.22 2.63 -14.34
C VAL A 71 -8.17 3.37 -13.41
N THR A 72 -8.16 3.00 -12.14
CA THR A 72 -8.78 3.77 -11.06
C THR A 72 -7.87 3.82 -9.84
N GLY A 73 -8.22 4.63 -8.84
CA GLY A 73 -7.53 4.66 -7.55
C GLY A 73 -8.18 3.70 -6.57
N SER A 74 -7.42 3.09 -5.67
CA SER A 74 -7.93 2.25 -4.57
C SER A 74 -8.41 3.05 -3.35
N ASN A 75 -8.18 4.36 -3.34
CA ASN A 75 -8.61 5.24 -2.26
C ASN A 75 -8.79 6.68 -2.76
N PRO A 76 -9.95 7.31 -2.53
CA PRO A 76 -10.24 8.69 -2.95
C PRO A 76 -9.21 9.73 -2.48
N LEU A 77 -8.68 9.59 -1.26
CA LEU A 77 -7.78 10.59 -0.68
C LEU A 77 -6.30 10.38 -1.04
N SER A 78 -5.94 9.28 -1.70
CA SER A 78 -4.59 9.06 -2.22
C SER A 78 -4.47 9.32 -3.71
N THR A 79 -5.57 9.50 -4.40
CA THR A 79 -5.60 9.85 -5.82
C THR A 79 -4.98 11.22 -6.06
N GLN A 80 -4.10 11.33 -7.06
CA GLN A 80 -3.54 12.61 -7.50
C GLN A 80 -4.17 12.99 -8.85
N ASP A 81 -5.00 14.05 -8.86
CA ASP A 81 -5.76 14.50 -10.03
C ASP A 81 -4.87 14.84 -11.24
N ASP A 82 -3.69 15.40 -10.99
CA ASP A 82 -2.74 15.72 -12.06
C ASP A 82 -2.10 14.47 -12.67
N VAL A 83 -1.91 13.43 -11.88
CA VAL A 83 -1.41 12.13 -12.36
C VAL A 83 -2.49 11.41 -13.18
N ALA A 84 -3.74 11.39 -12.69
CA ALA A 84 -4.88 10.85 -13.45
C ALA A 84 -5.03 11.56 -14.81
N ALA A 85 -4.92 12.90 -14.82
CA ALA A 85 -4.95 13.70 -16.04
C ALA A 85 -3.80 13.35 -17.00
N ALA A 86 -2.58 13.12 -16.49
CA ALA A 86 -1.43 12.76 -17.30
C ALA A 86 -1.58 11.40 -18.00
N LEU A 87 -2.19 10.43 -17.36
CA LEU A 87 -2.51 9.13 -17.98
C LEU A 87 -3.61 9.28 -19.03
N ALA A 88 -4.70 9.99 -18.70
CA ALA A 88 -5.81 10.23 -19.63
C ALA A 88 -5.37 11.02 -20.87
N ALA A 89 -4.47 12.01 -20.72
CA ALA A 89 -3.90 12.77 -21.85
C ALA A 89 -3.06 11.91 -22.80
N LYS A 90 -2.60 10.74 -22.36
CA LYS A 90 -1.88 9.75 -23.19
C LYS A 90 -2.81 8.70 -23.82
N GLY A 91 -4.12 8.78 -23.56
CA GLY A 91 -5.13 7.91 -24.14
C GLY A 91 -5.51 6.71 -23.29
N MET A 92 -5.00 6.58 -22.07
CA MET A 92 -5.47 5.56 -21.13
C MET A 92 -6.89 5.88 -20.63
N ASP A 93 -7.68 4.86 -20.37
CA ASP A 93 -9.00 5.00 -19.78
C ASP A 93 -8.87 5.09 -18.25
N VAL A 94 -9.16 6.29 -17.69
CA VAL A 94 -8.91 6.61 -16.29
C VAL A 94 -10.17 7.13 -15.60
N HIS A 95 -10.55 6.49 -14.48
CA HIS A 95 -11.71 6.89 -13.67
C HIS A 95 -11.24 7.13 -12.25
N ALA A 96 -10.79 8.36 -11.93
CA ALA A 96 -10.27 8.70 -10.62
C ALA A 96 -10.31 10.20 -10.37
N VAL A 97 -10.85 10.60 -9.22
CA VAL A 97 -10.93 11.99 -8.75
C VAL A 97 -10.57 12.04 -7.27
N TYR A 98 -9.69 12.97 -6.88
CA TYR A 98 -9.35 13.20 -5.47
C TYR A 98 -10.57 13.68 -4.68
N GLY A 99 -10.84 13.05 -3.54
CA GLY A 99 -11.93 13.43 -2.65
C GLY A 99 -13.32 13.09 -3.19
N CYS A 100 -13.43 12.17 -4.16
CA CYS A 100 -14.74 11.69 -4.62
C CYS A 100 -15.53 11.01 -3.49
N THR A 101 -16.86 11.02 -3.61
CA THR A 101 -17.76 10.33 -2.65
C THR A 101 -17.63 8.81 -2.78
N ASP A 102 -18.18 8.09 -1.79
CA ASP A 102 -18.17 6.62 -1.83
C ASP A 102 -18.97 6.09 -3.05
N GLU A 103 -20.07 6.75 -3.43
CA GLU A 103 -20.87 6.41 -4.61
C GLU A 103 -20.07 6.63 -5.92
N GLU A 104 -19.35 7.74 -6.01
CA GLU A 104 -18.47 8.03 -7.14
C GLU A 104 -17.30 7.04 -7.21
N TYR A 105 -16.69 6.70 -6.06
CA TYR A 105 -15.65 5.67 -5.97
C TYR A 105 -16.16 4.33 -6.50
N GLN A 106 -17.33 3.88 -6.04
CA GLN A 106 -17.95 2.65 -6.52
C GLN A 106 -18.27 2.70 -8.03
N ALA A 107 -18.66 3.86 -8.55
CA ALA A 107 -18.88 4.04 -9.99
C ALA A 107 -17.57 3.95 -10.79
N HIS A 108 -16.46 4.47 -10.27
CA HIS A 108 -15.14 4.34 -10.87
C HIS A 108 -14.69 2.87 -10.98
N LEU A 109 -14.84 2.10 -9.90
CA LEU A 109 -14.53 0.66 -9.89
C LEU A 109 -15.36 -0.11 -10.94
N ARG A 110 -16.67 0.18 -11.01
CA ARG A 110 -17.55 -0.44 -12.03
C ARG A 110 -17.16 -0.06 -13.45
N SER A 111 -16.72 1.17 -13.67
CA SER A 111 -16.30 1.64 -14.99
C SER A 111 -15.12 0.81 -15.53
N VAL A 112 -14.09 0.59 -14.71
CA VAL A 112 -12.90 -0.19 -15.13
C VAL A 112 -13.18 -1.69 -15.27
N LEU A 113 -14.21 -2.23 -14.59
CA LEU A 113 -14.61 -3.63 -14.73
C LEU A 113 -15.54 -3.87 -15.91
N SER A 114 -16.38 -2.88 -16.27
CA SER A 114 -17.39 -3.02 -17.34
C SER A 114 -16.80 -3.30 -18.72
N VAL A 115 -15.52 -3.00 -18.91
CA VAL A 115 -14.78 -3.25 -20.16
C VAL A 115 -14.46 -4.73 -20.41
N GLY A 116 -14.64 -5.57 -19.39
CA GLY A 116 -14.29 -7.00 -19.42
C GLY A 116 -12.78 -7.23 -19.38
N PRO A 117 -12.09 -6.94 -18.25
CA PRO A 117 -10.66 -7.11 -18.16
C PRO A 117 -10.23 -8.58 -18.20
N ASN A 118 -9.04 -8.83 -18.74
CA ASN A 118 -8.39 -10.13 -18.72
C ASN A 118 -7.49 -10.32 -17.50
N ILE A 119 -6.93 -9.24 -16.97
CA ILE A 119 -6.10 -9.23 -15.78
C ILE A 119 -6.61 -8.14 -14.84
N ILE A 120 -6.60 -8.43 -13.54
CA ILE A 120 -6.98 -7.50 -12.48
C ILE A 120 -5.76 -7.25 -11.60
N ILE A 121 -5.35 -5.99 -11.45
CA ILE A 121 -4.37 -5.57 -10.45
C ILE A 121 -5.13 -4.78 -9.38
N ASP A 122 -5.19 -5.32 -8.17
CA ASP A 122 -6.02 -4.81 -7.09
C ASP A 122 -5.18 -4.46 -5.84
N ASP A 123 -5.68 -3.53 -5.06
CA ASP A 123 -5.05 -3.08 -3.82
C ASP A 123 -6.14 -2.91 -2.75
N GLY A 124 -6.42 -4.00 -2.05
CA GLY A 124 -7.46 -4.13 -1.05
C GLY A 124 -8.61 -5.08 -1.43
N GLY A 125 -8.64 -5.59 -2.68
CA GLY A 125 -9.57 -6.61 -3.13
C GLY A 125 -10.95 -6.09 -3.53
N ASP A 126 -11.13 -4.79 -3.81
CA ASP A 126 -12.44 -4.23 -4.17
C ASP A 126 -12.85 -4.58 -5.60
N LEU A 127 -11.93 -4.55 -6.57
CA LEU A 127 -12.22 -5.01 -7.94
C LEU A 127 -12.55 -6.50 -7.95
N VAL A 128 -11.79 -7.31 -7.22
CA VAL A 128 -12.05 -8.76 -7.12
C VAL A 128 -13.40 -9.03 -6.48
N HIS A 129 -13.77 -8.29 -5.42
CA HIS A 129 -15.07 -8.40 -4.79
C HIS A 129 -16.22 -8.09 -5.79
N LEU A 130 -16.16 -6.95 -6.48
CA LEU A 130 -17.15 -6.57 -7.46
C LEU A 130 -17.23 -7.57 -8.63
N MET A 131 -16.10 -8.10 -9.10
CA MET A 131 -16.07 -9.13 -10.14
C MET A 131 -16.84 -10.39 -9.71
N HIS A 132 -16.78 -10.77 -8.41
CA HIS A 132 -17.47 -11.96 -7.88
C HIS A 132 -18.91 -11.70 -7.44
N THR A 133 -19.36 -10.46 -7.36
CA THR A 133 -20.73 -10.10 -6.92
C THR A 133 -21.58 -9.51 -8.03
N GLU A 134 -21.03 -8.58 -8.82
CA GLU A 134 -21.78 -7.82 -9.81
C GLU A 134 -21.42 -8.20 -11.27
N PHE A 135 -20.17 -8.61 -11.54
CA PHE A 135 -19.66 -8.85 -12.89
C PHE A 135 -19.36 -10.33 -13.16
N THR A 136 -20.13 -11.23 -12.57
CA THR A 136 -19.91 -12.68 -12.62
C THR A 136 -19.86 -13.26 -14.03
N ASP A 137 -20.58 -12.67 -14.98
CA ASP A 137 -20.62 -13.10 -16.38
C ASP A 137 -19.29 -12.79 -17.11
N LEU A 138 -18.48 -11.87 -16.59
CA LEU A 138 -17.18 -11.53 -17.15
C LEU A 138 -16.04 -12.42 -16.62
N ILE A 139 -16.25 -13.18 -15.54
CA ILE A 139 -15.23 -14.06 -14.95
C ILE A 139 -14.58 -15.04 -15.94
N PRO A 140 -15.31 -15.66 -16.90
CA PRO A 140 -14.71 -16.62 -17.84
C PRO A 140 -13.57 -16.06 -18.72
N GLN A 141 -13.49 -14.74 -18.89
CA GLN A 141 -12.42 -14.10 -19.67
C GLN A 141 -11.23 -13.63 -18.81
N VAL A 142 -11.36 -13.64 -17.48
CA VAL A 142 -10.29 -13.27 -16.54
C VAL A 142 -9.25 -14.38 -16.51
N ILE A 143 -8.00 -14.06 -16.86
CA ILE A 143 -6.86 -14.97 -16.77
C ILE A 143 -6.43 -15.13 -15.32
N GLY A 144 -6.49 -14.04 -14.55
CA GLY A 144 -6.11 -13.97 -13.15
C GLY A 144 -5.90 -12.54 -12.69
N GLY A 145 -5.40 -12.38 -11.47
CA GLY A 145 -5.07 -11.06 -10.94
C GLY A 145 -3.88 -11.08 -9.98
N CYS A 146 -3.50 -9.89 -9.53
CA CYS A 146 -2.41 -9.64 -8.61
C CYS A 146 -2.91 -8.73 -7.48
N GLU A 147 -2.60 -9.06 -6.22
CA GLU A 147 -3.00 -8.28 -5.05
C GLU A 147 -1.78 -7.61 -4.41
N GLU A 148 -1.87 -6.28 -4.24
CA GLU A 148 -0.79 -5.43 -3.74
C GLU A 148 -0.65 -5.45 -2.21
N THR A 149 -1.76 -5.63 -1.45
CA THR A 149 -1.74 -5.33 -0.03
C THR A 149 -2.19 -6.48 0.87
N THR A 150 -1.69 -6.49 2.11
CA THR A 150 -2.01 -7.49 3.14
C THR A 150 -3.51 -7.62 3.38
N THR A 151 -4.25 -6.52 3.38
CA THR A 151 -5.70 -6.51 3.63
C THR A 151 -6.46 -7.24 2.51
N GLY A 152 -6.10 -6.98 1.25
CA GLY A 152 -6.68 -7.69 0.12
C GLY A 152 -6.32 -9.18 0.14
N ILE A 153 -5.07 -9.54 0.43
CA ILE A 153 -4.67 -10.95 0.59
C ILE A 153 -5.49 -11.65 1.68
N HIS A 154 -5.79 -10.98 2.80
CA HIS A 154 -6.63 -11.55 3.83
C HIS A 154 -8.04 -11.88 3.31
N ARG A 155 -8.67 -10.96 2.56
CA ARG A 155 -9.96 -11.17 1.90
C ARG A 155 -9.90 -12.32 0.88
N LEU A 156 -8.87 -12.36 0.04
CA LEU A 156 -8.67 -13.41 -0.95
C LEU A 156 -8.50 -14.79 -0.30
N ARG A 157 -7.77 -14.90 0.80
CA ARG A 157 -7.61 -16.16 1.55
C ARG A 157 -8.92 -16.64 2.17
N ILE A 158 -9.81 -15.71 2.57
CA ILE A 158 -11.17 -16.07 3.03
C ILE A 158 -11.97 -16.63 1.86
N MET A 159 -11.97 -15.98 0.70
CA MET A 159 -12.67 -16.42 -0.49
C MET A 159 -12.13 -17.77 -1.00
N ASP A 160 -10.82 -17.97 -0.96
CA ASP A 160 -10.15 -19.22 -1.38
C ASP A 160 -10.58 -20.38 -0.48
N ARG A 161 -10.50 -20.20 0.85
CA ARG A 161 -10.96 -21.23 1.83
C ARG A 161 -12.44 -21.55 1.70
N ALA A 162 -13.26 -20.57 1.32
CA ALA A 162 -14.68 -20.76 1.06
C ALA A 162 -14.96 -21.40 -0.32
N GLY A 163 -13.94 -21.57 -1.18
CA GLY A 163 -14.11 -22.06 -2.55
C GLY A 163 -14.86 -21.09 -3.47
N THR A 164 -14.90 -19.81 -3.13
CA THR A 164 -15.62 -18.78 -3.88
C THR A 164 -14.73 -17.97 -4.83
N LEU A 165 -13.40 -18.06 -4.70
CA LEU A 165 -12.46 -17.39 -5.61
C LEU A 165 -12.39 -18.19 -6.93
N ARG A 166 -12.81 -17.56 -8.04
CA ARG A 166 -13.09 -18.23 -9.32
C ARG A 166 -11.98 -18.11 -10.37
N PHE A 167 -10.90 -17.42 -10.07
CA PHE A 167 -9.70 -17.29 -10.90
C PHE A 167 -8.45 -17.20 -10.02
N PRO A 168 -7.23 -17.45 -10.56
CA PRO A 168 -6.00 -17.34 -9.78
C PRO A 168 -5.67 -15.89 -9.40
N MET A 169 -5.28 -15.67 -8.14
CA MET A 169 -4.82 -14.39 -7.63
C MET A 169 -3.42 -14.53 -7.05
N ILE A 170 -2.45 -13.82 -7.64
CA ILE A 170 -1.07 -13.80 -7.17
C ILE A 170 -0.95 -12.84 -5.98
N MET A 171 -0.42 -13.35 -4.87
CA MET A 171 -0.21 -12.59 -3.65
C MET A 171 1.09 -11.79 -3.72
N VAL A 172 1.09 -10.67 -4.44
CA VAL A 172 2.28 -9.84 -4.65
C VAL A 172 2.82 -9.30 -3.34
N ASN A 173 1.95 -8.89 -2.39
CA ASN A 173 2.41 -8.43 -1.09
C ASN A 173 3.27 -9.44 -0.33
N ASP A 174 3.11 -10.74 -0.59
CA ASP A 174 3.83 -11.79 0.14
C ASP A 174 5.19 -12.13 -0.50
N ALA A 175 5.54 -11.54 -1.63
CA ALA A 175 6.87 -11.65 -2.25
C ALA A 175 7.95 -11.01 -1.37
N ASP A 176 9.14 -11.61 -1.32
CA ASP A 176 10.26 -11.11 -0.51
C ASP A 176 10.71 -9.71 -0.97
N CYS A 177 10.80 -9.49 -2.28
CA CYS A 177 11.12 -8.17 -2.85
C CYS A 177 10.05 -7.12 -2.58
N LYS A 178 8.84 -7.52 -2.16
CA LYS A 178 7.79 -6.59 -1.77
C LYS A 178 7.80 -6.35 -0.26
N HIS A 179 7.46 -7.32 0.57
CA HIS A 179 7.17 -7.07 1.99
C HIS A 179 8.40 -6.74 2.82
N LEU A 180 9.59 -7.28 2.50
CA LEU A 180 10.82 -6.94 3.21
C LEU A 180 11.25 -5.49 3.01
N PHE A 181 10.87 -4.87 1.89
CA PHE A 181 11.30 -3.53 1.51
C PHE A 181 10.17 -2.51 1.59
N ASP A 182 9.08 -2.74 0.88
CA ASP A 182 7.93 -1.86 0.81
C ASP A 182 7.24 -1.73 2.19
N ASN A 183 6.71 -2.83 2.73
CA ASN A 183 6.02 -2.78 4.00
C ASN A 183 6.93 -2.34 5.15
N ARG A 184 8.21 -2.70 5.12
CA ARG A 184 9.15 -2.35 6.20
C ARG A 184 9.76 -0.97 6.01
N TYR A 185 10.52 -0.76 4.93
CA TYR A 185 11.27 0.49 4.73
C TYR A 185 10.41 1.58 4.10
N GLY A 186 9.51 1.22 3.17
CA GLY A 186 8.58 2.15 2.54
C GLY A 186 7.63 2.75 3.56
N THR A 187 6.90 1.91 4.30
CA THR A 187 6.00 2.37 5.37
C THR A 187 6.79 3.09 6.46
N GLY A 188 7.93 2.53 6.88
CA GLY A 188 8.75 3.12 7.94
C GLY A 188 9.21 4.54 7.63
N GLN A 189 9.55 4.86 6.39
CA GLN A 189 9.91 6.21 5.99
C GLN A 189 8.68 7.09 5.81
N SER A 190 7.74 6.68 4.97
CA SER A 190 6.63 7.51 4.54
C SER A 190 5.66 7.91 5.66
N VAL A 191 5.48 7.06 6.66
CA VAL A 191 4.71 7.39 7.88
C VAL A 191 5.35 8.57 8.61
N TRP A 192 6.67 8.54 8.80
CA TRP A 192 7.37 9.63 9.48
C TRP A 192 7.46 10.88 8.61
N ASP A 193 7.57 10.75 7.29
CA ASP A 193 7.48 11.89 6.37
C ASP A 193 6.12 12.59 6.53
N GLY A 194 5.02 11.83 6.56
CA GLY A 194 3.66 12.35 6.78
C GLY A 194 3.51 13.01 8.16
N ILE A 195 3.89 12.33 9.25
CA ILE A 195 3.76 12.86 10.61
C ILE A 195 4.59 14.13 10.79
N MET A 196 5.87 14.13 10.40
CA MET A 196 6.75 15.27 10.58
C MET A 196 6.34 16.47 9.73
N ARG A 197 5.95 16.26 8.48
CA ARG A 197 5.46 17.31 7.58
C ARG A 197 4.18 17.95 8.10
N THR A 198 3.25 17.13 8.56
CA THR A 198 1.92 17.58 9.01
C THR A 198 2.00 18.30 10.34
N THR A 199 2.73 17.74 11.31
CA THR A 199 2.80 18.30 12.65
C THR A 199 3.85 19.41 12.80
N ASN A 200 4.96 19.33 12.05
CA ASN A 200 6.16 20.16 12.22
C ASN A 200 6.71 20.10 13.66
N LEU A 201 6.64 18.93 14.31
CA LEU A 201 7.12 18.71 15.67
C LEU A 201 8.35 17.82 15.69
N VAL A 202 9.19 18.00 16.74
CA VAL A 202 10.35 17.14 16.96
C VAL A 202 9.90 15.76 17.46
N VAL A 203 10.53 14.71 16.94
CA VAL A 203 10.28 13.32 17.35
C VAL A 203 11.22 12.90 18.48
N ALA A 204 12.44 13.42 18.48
CA ALA A 204 13.46 13.08 19.48
C ALA A 204 12.99 13.37 20.91
N GLY A 205 13.22 12.40 21.79
CA GLY A 205 12.86 12.46 23.21
C GLY A 205 11.41 12.10 23.53
N LYS A 206 10.51 12.02 22.53
CA LYS A 206 9.11 11.64 22.71
C LYS A 206 8.94 10.13 22.89
N TYR A 207 7.91 9.74 23.62
CA TYR A 207 7.42 8.37 23.64
C TYR A 207 6.52 8.13 22.41
N VAL A 208 6.98 7.24 21.55
CA VAL A 208 6.24 6.82 20.35
C VAL A 208 5.69 5.42 20.57
N VAL A 209 4.38 5.28 20.53
CA VAL A 209 3.68 4.00 20.63
C VAL A 209 3.37 3.49 19.24
N VAL A 210 3.91 2.32 18.89
CA VAL A 210 3.63 1.63 17.62
C VAL A 210 2.78 0.41 17.92
N SER A 211 1.54 0.43 17.42
CA SER A 211 0.58 -0.65 17.65
C SER A 211 0.63 -1.64 16.50
N GLY A 212 1.21 -2.82 16.77
CA GLY A 212 1.51 -3.87 15.80
C GLY A 212 3.00 -3.97 15.47
N TYR A 213 3.53 -5.21 15.40
CA TYR A 213 4.93 -5.48 15.08
C TYR A 213 5.09 -6.45 13.89
N GLY A 214 4.19 -6.30 12.90
CA GLY A 214 4.37 -6.87 11.56
C GLY A 214 5.45 -6.10 10.77
N TRP A 215 5.56 -6.32 9.48
CA TRP A 215 6.59 -5.67 8.65
C TRP A 215 6.50 -4.14 8.69
N CYS A 216 5.30 -3.58 8.61
CA CYS A 216 5.08 -2.13 8.73
C CYS A 216 5.49 -1.62 10.11
N GLY A 217 5.03 -2.27 11.18
CA GLY A 217 5.35 -1.89 12.55
C GLY A 217 6.85 -1.91 12.85
N LYS A 218 7.58 -2.93 12.37
CA LYS A 218 9.05 -3.00 12.45
C LYS A 218 9.71 -1.80 11.78
N GLY A 219 9.24 -1.42 10.61
CA GLY A 219 9.76 -0.25 9.88
C GLY A 219 9.49 1.06 10.60
N VAL A 220 8.26 1.27 11.06
CA VAL A 220 7.85 2.47 11.80
C VAL A 220 8.63 2.60 13.11
N ALA A 221 8.73 1.52 13.90
CA ALA A 221 9.47 1.49 15.16
C ALA A 221 10.97 1.76 14.96
N LEU A 222 11.59 1.11 13.95
CA LEU A 222 12.99 1.32 13.61
C LEU A 222 13.28 2.78 13.24
N ARG A 223 12.44 3.38 12.42
CA ARG A 223 12.61 4.77 11.98
C ARG A 223 12.41 5.73 13.16
N ALA A 224 11.39 5.53 14.00
CA ALA A 224 11.16 6.32 15.21
C ALA A 224 12.37 6.31 16.13
N LYS A 225 12.93 5.12 16.42
CA LYS A 225 14.12 4.94 17.24
C LYS A 225 15.32 5.72 16.68
N ARG A 226 15.51 5.69 15.35
CA ARG A 226 16.58 6.43 14.67
C ARG A 226 16.37 7.95 14.63
N LEU A 227 15.13 8.41 14.74
CA LEU A 227 14.80 9.83 14.94
C LEU A 227 14.93 10.27 16.41
N GLY A 228 15.39 9.39 17.30
CA GLY A 228 15.63 9.69 18.70
C GLY A 228 14.42 9.51 19.62
N ALA A 229 13.37 8.84 19.18
CA ALA A 229 12.22 8.51 20.01
C ALA A 229 12.53 7.41 21.03
N LYS A 230 11.77 7.41 22.12
CA LYS A 230 11.61 6.28 23.04
C LYS A 230 10.43 5.45 22.53
N VAL A 231 10.71 4.29 21.92
CA VAL A 231 9.68 3.51 21.24
C VAL A 231 9.11 2.44 22.16
N ILE A 232 7.78 2.41 22.19
CA ILE A 232 6.97 1.39 22.83
C ILE A 232 6.21 0.64 21.73
N VAL A 233 6.17 -0.67 21.82
CA VAL A 233 5.40 -1.52 20.93
C VAL A 233 4.23 -2.14 21.68
N THR A 234 3.04 -2.13 21.09
CA THR A 234 1.91 -2.91 21.57
C THR A 234 1.60 -4.02 20.55
N GLU A 235 1.48 -5.26 21.01
CA GLU A 235 1.31 -6.42 20.12
C GLU A 235 0.50 -7.52 20.84
N VAL A 236 -0.32 -8.25 20.08
CA VAL A 236 -1.13 -9.36 20.60
C VAL A 236 -0.53 -10.74 20.28
N ALA A 237 0.33 -10.83 19.26
CA ALA A 237 0.99 -12.08 18.89
C ALA A 237 2.27 -12.27 19.73
N PRO A 238 2.36 -13.33 20.58
CA PRO A 238 3.50 -13.50 21.50
C PRO A 238 4.85 -13.55 20.81
N ILE A 239 4.95 -14.19 19.65
CA ILE A 239 6.22 -14.28 18.90
C ILE A 239 6.67 -12.89 18.43
N ARG A 240 5.77 -12.08 17.88
CA ARG A 240 6.07 -10.71 17.44
C ARG A 240 6.42 -9.79 18.61
N ALA A 241 5.72 -9.93 19.73
CA ALA A 241 6.03 -9.20 20.96
C ALA A 241 7.44 -9.54 21.46
N LEU A 242 7.80 -10.84 21.49
CA LEU A 242 9.14 -11.29 21.85
C LEU A 242 10.21 -10.77 20.89
N GLU A 243 9.94 -10.75 19.60
CA GLU A 243 10.83 -10.17 18.59
C GLU A 243 11.04 -8.67 18.83
N ALA A 244 9.99 -7.91 19.16
CA ALA A 244 10.12 -6.50 19.52
C ALA A 244 11.02 -6.29 20.75
N VAL A 245 10.90 -7.13 21.78
CA VAL A 245 11.78 -7.10 22.96
C VAL A 245 13.23 -7.37 22.56
N MET A 246 13.49 -8.36 21.69
CA MET A 246 14.85 -8.69 21.22
C MET A 246 15.45 -7.58 20.34
N ASP A 247 14.62 -6.83 19.60
CA ASP A 247 15.04 -5.64 18.85
C ASP A 247 15.29 -4.40 19.75
N GLY A 248 15.10 -4.57 21.09
CA GLY A 248 15.38 -3.57 22.10
C GLY A 248 14.30 -2.49 22.22
N TYR A 249 13.04 -2.87 22.04
CA TYR A 249 11.88 -2.03 22.32
C TYR A 249 11.23 -2.41 23.64
N GLU A 250 10.61 -1.44 24.28
CA GLU A 250 9.70 -1.69 25.39
C GLU A 250 8.38 -2.21 24.83
N VAL A 251 7.82 -3.26 25.45
CA VAL A 251 6.54 -3.86 25.03
C VAL A 251 5.59 -3.87 26.21
N MET A 252 4.37 -3.35 26.01
CA MET A 252 3.34 -3.30 27.05
C MET A 252 1.93 -3.29 26.45
N PRO A 253 0.88 -3.55 27.25
CA PRO A 253 -0.50 -3.38 26.81
C PRO A 253 -0.80 -1.93 26.42
N MET A 254 -1.76 -1.74 25.48
CA MET A 254 -2.11 -0.41 24.98
C MET A 254 -2.60 0.54 26.10
N MET A 255 -3.35 0.04 27.06
CA MET A 255 -3.82 0.85 28.21
C MET A 255 -2.69 1.46 29.03
N ASP A 256 -1.56 0.76 29.17
CA ASP A 256 -0.41 1.27 29.88
C ASP A 256 0.39 2.24 29.00
N ALA A 257 0.58 1.89 27.71
CA ALA A 257 1.23 2.74 26.72
C ALA A 257 0.48 4.08 26.51
N ALA A 258 -0.86 4.07 26.56
CA ALA A 258 -1.70 5.27 26.41
C ALA A 258 -1.36 6.34 27.46
N ALA A 259 -1.07 5.94 28.71
CA ALA A 259 -0.76 6.89 29.78
C ALA A 259 0.55 7.65 29.58
N ILE A 260 1.51 7.12 28.80
CA ILE A 260 2.85 7.66 28.68
C ILE A 260 3.24 8.07 27.25
N GLY A 261 2.48 7.65 26.24
CA GLY A 261 2.72 7.98 24.83
C GLY A 261 2.50 9.45 24.52
N ASP A 262 3.29 9.97 23.58
CA ASP A 262 3.14 11.31 23.01
C ASP A 262 2.62 11.23 21.55
N ILE A 263 3.06 10.21 20.80
CA ILE A 263 2.68 9.95 19.42
C ILE A 263 2.28 8.47 19.30
N PHE A 264 1.14 8.20 18.71
CA PHE A 264 0.60 6.87 18.48
C PHE A 264 0.47 6.59 17.00
N VAL A 265 0.96 5.42 16.57
CA VAL A 265 0.88 4.97 15.17
C VAL A 265 0.33 3.55 15.15
N SER A 266 -0.89 3.37 14.66
CA SER A 266 -1.46 2.03 14.45
C SER A 266 -1.07 1.47 13.08
N VAL A 267 -0.68 0.18 13.04
CA VAL A 267 -0.18 -0.51 11.83
C VAL A 267 -0.54 -2.00 11.82
N THR A 268 -1.74 -2.35 12.29
CA THR A 268 -2.15 -3.74 12.51
C THR A 268 -2.98 -4.33 11.38
N GLY A 269 -3.71 -3.49 10.65
CA GLY A 269 -4.77 -3.90 9.72
C GLY A 269 -6.03 -4.43 10.42
N CYS A 270 -6.14 -4.25 11.76
CA CYS A 270 -7.30 -4.66 12.55
C CYS A 270 -8.13 -3.44 12.94
N LYS A 271 -9.40 -3.65 13.25
CA LYS A 271 -10.27 -2.57 13.71
C LYS A 271 -10.12 -2.31 15.22
N ASP A 272 -10.49 -1.10 15.66
CA ASP A 272 -10.62 -0.70 17.06
C ASP A 272 -9.34 -0.94 17.88
N VAL A 273 -8.19 -0.65 17.31
CA VAL A 273 -6.86 -0.79 17.96
C VAL A 273 -6.64 0.36 18.95
N ILE A 274 -7.04 1.57 18.58
CA ILE A 274 -7.06 2.74 19.44
C ILE A 274 -8.51 3.16 19.66
N THR A 275 -9.04 2.87 20.84
CA THR A 275 -10.43 3.17 21.23
C THR A 275 -10.53 4.47 22.02
N LEU A 276 -11.76 4.94 22.24
CA LEU A 276 -12.04 6.10 23.08
C LEU A 276 -11.42 5.96 24.48
N GLU A 277 -11.51 4.77 25.11
CA GLU A 277 -10.93 4.51 26.44
C GLU A 277 -9.42 4.75 26.47
N HIS A 278 -8.71 4.36 25.40
CA HIS A 278 -7.28 4.67 25.24
C HIS A 278 -7.06 6.19 25.10
N CYS A 279 -7.87 6.88 24.31
CA CYS A 279 -7.78 8.33 24.09
C CYS A 279 -8.03 9.12 25.40
N GLU A 280 -9.00 8.73 26.22
CA GLU A 280 -9.26 9.33 27.53
C GLU A 280 -8.06 9.21 28.49
N ARG A 281 -7.31 8.10 28.36
CA ARG A 281 -6.12 7.84 29.18
C ARG A 281 -4.86 8.56 28.65
N MET A 282 -4.79 8.92 27.39
CA MET A 282 -3.68 9.63 26.79
C MET A 282 -3.34 10.93 27.48
N LYS A 283 -2.14 11.44 27.25
CA LYS A 283 -1.75 12.79 27.65
C LYS A 283 -2.57 13.83 26.89
N ASP A 284 -2.75 14.99 27.52
CA ASP A 284 -3.22 16.16 26.80
C ASP A 284 -2.23 16.51 25.67
N GLY A 285 -2.73 16.76 24.45
CA GLY A 285 -1.92 17.03 23.28
C GLY A 285 -1.33 15.79 22.61
N ALA A 286 -1.75 14.58 22.96
CA ALA A 286 -1.31 13.37 22.28
C ALA A 286 -1.70 13.37 20.80
N ILE A 287 -0.82 12.83 19.95
CA ILE A 287 -1.01 12.75 18.50
C ILE A 287 -1.29 11.31 18.12
N VAL A 288 -2.39 11.08 17.40
CA VAL A 288 -2.81 9.76 16.95
C VAL A 288 -2.81 9.72 15.43
N SER A 289 -2.25 8.66 14.85
CA SER A 289 -2.19 8.43 13.42
C SER A 289 -2.38 6.97 13.07
N ASN A 290 -2.91 6.71 11.90
CA ASN A 290 -3.08 5.37 11.33
C ASN A 290 -2.16 5.19 10.11
N ALA A 291 -1.51 4.05 10.03
CA ALA A 291 -0.76 3.60 8.87
C ALA A 291 -1.25 2.23 8.35
N GLY A 292 -2.42 1.79 8.81
CA GLY A 292 -3.14 0.66 8.22
C GLY A 292 -3.95 1.09 7.00
N HIS A 293 -4.28 0.13 6.14
CA HIS A 293 -4.93 0.39 4.84
C HIS A 293 -6.28 1.10 4.96
N PHE A 294 -7.12 0.71 5.92
CA PHE A 294 -8.43 1.30 6.18
C PHE A 294 -8.43 2.19 7.43
N ASN A 295 -9.35 3.12 7.49
CA ASN A 295 -9.55 4.05 8.61
C ASN A 295 -10.33 3.43 9.79
N VAL A 296 -10.15 2.14 10.06
CA VAL A 296 -10.89 1.39 11.09
C VAL A 296 -10.06 1.09 12.35
N GLU A 297 -8.75 1.38 12.32
CA GLU A 297 -7.86 1.08 13.45
C GLU A 297 -8.06 2.05 14.63
N ILE A 298 -8.52 3.27 14.34
CA ILE A 298 -8.89 4.27 15.33
C ILE A 298 -10.42 4.35 15.37
N ASP A 299 -11.02 4.27 16.54
CA ASP A 299 -12.48 4.41 16.74
C ASP A 299 -12.90 5.89 16.62
N MET A 300 -12.92 6.35 15.35
CA MET A 300 -13.29 7.74 15.04
C MET A 300 -14.74 8.03 15.38
N GLU A 301 -15.64 7.04 15.21
CA GLU A 301 -17.07 7.23 15.52
C GLU A 301 -17.30 7.51 17.01
N ALA A 302 -16.58 6.82 17.89
CA ALA A 302 -16.67 7.08 19.32
C ALA A 302 -16.03 8.43 19.69
N LEU A 303 -14.93 8.83 19.06
CA LEU A 303 -14.33 10.16 19.24
C LEU A 303 -15.29 11.27 18.79
N ASP A 304 -15.89 11.14 17.60
CA ASP A 304 -16.86 12.12 17.05
C ASP A 304 -18.08 12.30 17.97
N ARG A 305 -18.56 11.21 18.56
CA ARG A 305 -19.73 11.26 19.47
C ARG A 305 -19.42 11.80 20.87
N CYS A 306 -18.19 11.60 21.35
CA CYS A 306 -17.82 11.89 22.74
C CYS A 306 -17.17 13.26 22.91
N ALA A 307 -16.55 13.81 21.88
CA ALA A 307 -15.84 15.08 21.97
C ALA A 307 -16.81 16.24 22.23
N ASP A 308 -16.47 17.13 23.17
CA ASP A 308 -17.20 18.36 23.45
C ASP A 308 -17.02 19.38 22.32
N GLU A 309 -15.86 19.33 21.62
CA GLU A 309 -15.52 20.21 20.53
C GLU A 309 -14.59 19.49 19.55
N ILE A 310 -14.86 19.67 18.24
CA ILE A 310 -14.00 19.17 17.15
C ILE A 310 -13.68 20.35 16.24
N TYR A 311 -12.38 20.58 15.97
CA TYR A 311 -11.95 21.65 15.07
C TYR A 311 -10.66 21.26 14.30
N GLU A 312 -10.47 21.84 13.12
CA GLU A 312 -9.21 21.72 12.39
C GLU A 312 -8.13 22.53 13.10
N ALA A 313 -7.21 21.84 13.78
CA ALA A 313 -6.09 22.47 14.46
C ALA A 313 -4.98 22.91 13.48
N ARG A 314 -4.83 22.15 12.40
CA ARG A 314 -3.90 22.42 11.31
C ARG A 314 -4.34 21.61 10.09
N HIS A 315 -3.91 21.97 8.90
CA HIS A 315 -4.19 21.16 7.69
C HIS A 315 -3.83 19.69 7.90
N ASN A 316 -4.82 18.81 7.70
CA ASN A 316 -4.76 17.37 7.96
C ASN A 316 -4.62 16.99 9.47
N ILE A 317 -4.93 17.85 10.41
CA ILE A 317 -4.97 17.55 11.84
C ILE A 317 -6.27 18.07 12.43
N ASP A 318 -7.12 17.17 12.90
CA ASP A 318 -8.31 17.47 13.66
C ASP A 318 -8.04 17.33 15.17
N ALA A 319 -8.51 18.30 15.95
CA ALA A 319 -8.43 18.30 17.40
C ALA A 319 -9.77 17.85 17.99
N TYR A 320 -9.71 16.88 18.88
CA TYR A 320 -10.84 16.34 19.62
C TYR A 320 -10.71 16.71 21.10
N ARG A 321 -11.50 17.67 21.56
CA ARG A 321 -11.55 18.04 22.97
C ARG A 321 -12.49 17.14 23.72
N LEU A 322 -11.94 16.32 24.60
CA LEU A 322 -12.69 15.33 25.37
C LEU A 322 -13.33 15.96 26.63
N PRO A 323 -14.41 15.35 27.21
CA PRO A 323 -15.07 15.83 28.42
C PRO A 323 -14.15 15.91 29.67
N ASN A 324 -13.06 15.15 29.68
CA ASN A 324 -12.05 15.21 30.73
C ASN A 324 -11.09 16.41 30.61
N GLY A 325 -11.34 17.31 29.63
CA GLY A 325 -10.58 18.52 29.39
C GLY A 325 -9.32 18.34 28.54
N LYS A 326 -8.96 17.11 28.14
CA LYS A 326 -7.81 16.84 27.27
C LYS A 326 -8.15 17.01 25.79
N THR A 327 -7.18 17.37 25.00
CA THR A 327 -7.27 17.45 23.54
C THR A 327 -6.43 16.36 22.92
N ILE A 328 -7.02 15.56 22.03
CA ILE A 328 -6.33 14.55 21.22
C ILE A 328 -6.30 15.03 19.78
N TYR A 329 -5.13 14.99 19.17
CA TYR A 329 -4.93 15.36 17.77
C TYR A 329 -4.90 14.13 16.88
N VAL A 330 -5.79 14.05 15.89
CA VAL A 330 -5.85 12.95 14.94
C VAL A 330 -5.39 13.42 13.56
N ILE A 331 -4.41 12.73 12.99
CA ILE A 331 -3.90 13.05 11.66
C ILE A 331 -4.77 12.38 10.59
N ALA A 332 -5.13 13.15 9.56
CA ALA A 332 -5.83 12.69 8.36
C ALA A 332 -7.13 11.92 8.67
N GLN A 333 -7.85 12.31 9.74
CA GLN A 333 -9.12 11.69 10.14
C GLN A 333 -9.00 10.16 10.37
N GLY A 334 -7.86 9.71 10.90
CA GLY A 334 -7.58 8.29 11.10
C GLY A 334 -7.31 7.49 9.81
N ARG A 335 -7.16 8.16 8.67
CA ARG A 335 -6.82 7.53 7.40
C ARG A 335 -5.31 7.31 7.28
N LEU A 336 -4.90 6.62 6.23
CA LEU A 336 -3.52 6.23 5.94
C LEU A 336 -2.59 7.46 5.85
N VAL A 337 -1.84 7.74 6.93
CA VAL A 337 -1.07 9.00 7.11
C VAL A 337 -0.02 9.24 6.02
N ASN A 338 0.62 8.20 5.52
CA ASN A 338 1.69 8.30 4.53
C ASN A 338 1.21 8.71 3.13
N LEU A 339 -0.08 8.55 2.84
CA LEU A 339 -0.69 8.92 1.56
C LEU A 339 -1.60 10.15 1.68
N ALA A 340 -2.38 10.24 2.77
CA ALA A 340 -3.25 11.40 2.99
C ALA A 340 -2.46 12.67 3.36
N ALA A 341 -1.32 12.51 4.03
CA ALA A 341 -0.46 13.60 4.50
C ALA A 341 0.95 13.61 3.88
N GLY A 342 1.23 12.75 2.90
CA GLY A 342 2.54 12.60 2.26
C GLY A 342 2.45 12.12 0.81
N ASP A 343 3.60 11.80 0.23
CA ASP A 343 3.73 11.33 -1.17
C ASP A 343 3.77 9.78 -1.28
N GLY A 344 3.40 9.07 -0.21
CA GLY A 344 3.45 7.61 -0.15
C GLY A 344 4.87 7.05 -0.05
N HIS A 345 5.04 5.77 -0.37
CA HIS A 345 6.33 5.10 -0.27
C HIS A 345 7.35 5.64 -1.29
N PRO A 346 8.66 5.65 -0.95
CA PRO A 346 9.70 6.16 -1.86
C PRO A 346 9.71 5.43 -3.20
N ALA A 347 9.96 6.17 -4.29
CA ALA A 347 10.01 5.61 -5.64
C ALA A 347 11.00 4.43 -5.77
N GLU A 348 12.17 4.53 -5.15
CA GLU A 348 13.20 3.49 -5.17
C GLU A 348 12.77 2.18 -4.47
N ILE A 349 11.81 2.26 -3.55
CA ILE A 349 11.19 1.10 -2.90
C ILE A 349 10.08 0.54 -3.79
N MET A 350 9.18 1.40 -4.29
CA MET A 350 8.09 0.99 -5.18
C MET A 350 8.58 0.43 -6.51
N ASP A 351 9.82 0.75 -6.91
CA ASP A 351 10.52 0.14 -8.04
C ASP A 351 10.51 -1.40 -7.98
N MET A 352 10.76 -1.97 -6.80
CA MET A 352 10.72 -3.43 -6.62
C MET A 352 9.29 -3.96 -6.52
N SER A 353 8.42 -3.32 -5.74
CA SER A 353 7.02 -3.74 -5.59
C SER A 353 6.29 -3.78 -6.93
N PHE A 354 6.45 -2.73 -7.74
CA PHE A 354 5.82 -2.67 -9.05
C PHE A 354 6.52 -3.52 -10.11
N ALA A 355 7.81 -3.83 -9.92
CA ALA A 355 8.47 -4.88 -10.69
C ALA A 355 7.84 -6.27 -10.41
N VAL A 356 7.54 -6.59 -9.14
CA VAL A 356 6.82 -7.82 -8.78
C VAL A 356 5.43 -7.83 -9.41
N GLN A 357 4.69 -6.72 -9.39
CA GLN A 357 3.38 -6.61 -10.04
C GLN A 357 3.46 -6.87 -11.55
N ALA A 358 4.37 -6.19 -12.24
CA ALA A 358 4.52 -6.29 -13.68
C ALA A 358 4.90 -7.72 -14.11
N MET A 359 5.89 -8.34 -13.45
CA MET A 359 6.33 -9.69 -13.76
C MET A 359 5.30 -10.75 -13.33
N SER A 360 4.53 -10.52 -12.27
CA SER A 360 3.42 -11.39 -11.87
C SER A 360 2.28 -11.35 -12.89
N ALA A 361 1.95 -10.18 -13.41
CA ALA A 361 0.97 -10.04 -14.49
C ALA A 361 1.44 -10.77 -15.78
N GLU A 362 2.73 -10.65 -16.14
CA GLU A 362 3.31 -11.41 -17.25
C GLU A 362 3.27 -12.92 -17.00
N TYR A 363 3.56 -13.36 -15.76
CA TYR A 363 3.51 -14.77 -15.39
C TYR A 363 2.09 -15.35 -15.56
N LEU A 364 1.04 -14.60 -15.20
CA LEU A 364 -0.35 -15.02 -15.46
C LEU A 364 -0.63 -15.27 -16.95
N VAL A 365 -0.10 -14.41 -17.82
CA VAL A 365 -0.26 -14.58 -19.27
C VAL A 365 0.49 -15.83 -19.75
N ARG A 366 1.73 -16.00 -19.33
CA ARG A 366 2.59 -17.11 -19.74
C ARG A 366 2.06 -18.46 -19.25
N THR A 367 1.40 -18.50 -18.10
CA THR A 367 0.81 -19.72 -17.50
C THR A 367 -0.71 -19.80 -17.70
N ARG A 368 -1.26 -19.06 -18.66
CA ARG A 368 -2.70 -19.03 -18.92
C ARG A 368 -3.28 -20.45 -19.06
N GLY A 369 -4.33 -20.73 -18.27
CA GLY A 369 -5.01 -22.03 -18.24
C GLY A 369 -4.29 -23.11 -17.48
N GLN A 370 -3.11 -22.85 -16.87
CA GLN A 370 -2.35 -23.83 -16.07
C GLN A 370 -2.59 -23.66 -14.57
N LEU A 371 -2.84 -22.43 -14.13
CA LEU A 371 -3.12 -22.11 -12.74
C LEU A 371 -4.59 -22.41 -12.41
N LYS A 372 -4.81 -23.00 -11.24
CA LYS A 372 -6.16 -23.21 -10.72
C LYS A 372 -6.69 -21.93 -10.05
N PRO A 373 -8.02 -21.71 -10.02
CA PRO A 373 -8.60 -20.70 -9.14
C PRO A 373 -8.12 -20.85 -7.70
N GLY A 374 -7.85 -19.72 -7.04
CA GLY A 374 -7.33 -19.68 -5.68
C GLY A 374 -6.18 -18.70 -5.52
N VAL A 375 -5.62 -18.60 -4.32
CA VAL A 375 -4.44 -17.76 -4.05
C VAL A 375 -3.16 -18.46 -4.50
N VAL A 376 -2.28 -17.72 -5.15
CA VAL A 376 -1.02 -18.21 -5.74
C VAL A 376 0.13 -17.36 -5.19
N SER A 377 1.18 -18.01 -4.71
CA SER A 377 2.41 -17.31 -4.30
C SER A 377 3.17 -16.80 -5.54
N VAL A 378 3.88 -15.69 -5.39
CA VAL A 378 4.84 -15.23 -6.41
C VAL A 378 5.92 -16.30 -6.57
N PRO A 379 6.24 -16.75 -7.80
CA PRO A 379 7.33 -17.67 -8.03
C PRO A 379 8.68 -17.10 -7.55
N ALA A 380 9.47 -17.93 -6.87
CA ALA A 380 10.75 -17.51 -6.30
C ALA A 380 11.74 -16.98 -7.36
N GLU A 381 11.64 -17.44 -8.60
CA GLU A 381 12.46 -16.94 -9.70
C GLU A 381 12.14 -15.49 -10.09
N ILE A 382 10.90 -15.02 -9.84
CA ILE A 382 10.53 -13.60 -10.04
C ILE A 382 11.22 -12.75 -8.98
N ASP A 383 11.14 -13.14 -7.71
CA ASP A 383 11.82 -12.43 -6.62
C ASP A 383 13.34 -12.36 -6.83
N ASP A 384 13.98 -13.49 -7.15
CA ASP A 384 15.43 -13.53 -7.42
C ASP A 384 15.82 -12.65 -8.61
N ASN A 385 15.05 -12.69 -9.70
CA ASN A 385 15.29 -11.85 -10.87
C ASN A 385 15.24 -10.36 -10.53
N ILE A 386 14.21 -9.92 -9.79
CA ILE A 386 14.03 -8.53 -9.37
C ILE A 386 15.16 -8.09 -8.45
N ALA A 387 15.51 -8.92 -7.46
CA ALA A 387 16.61 -8.63 -6.54
C ALA A 387 17.95 -8.44 -7.29
N ARG A 388 18.25 -9.31 -8.28
CA ARG A 388 19.45 -9.19 -9.11
C ARG A 388 19.44 -7.92 -9.96
N ARG A 389 18.32 -7.58 -10.59
CA ARG A 389 18.18 -6.32 -11.36
C ARG A 389 18.39 -5.11 -10.44
N LYS A 390 17.85 -5.14 -9.21
CA LYS A 390 18.02 -4.05 -8.24
C LYS A 390 19.46 -3.91 -7.79
N LEU A 391 20.14 -4.99 -7.42
CA LEU A 391 21.56 -4.98 -7.06
C LEU A 391 22.43 -4.45 -8.20
N LYS A 392 22.17 -4.90 -9.43
CA LYS A 392 22.85 -4.40 -10.63
C LYS A 392 22.65 -2.88 -10.81
N ALA A 393 21.41 -2.40 -10.67
CA ALA A 393 21.10 -0.98 -10.78
C ALA A 393 21.78 -0.13 -9.70
N MET A 394 22.01 -0.70 -8.52
CA MET A 394 22.75 -0.08 -7.41
C MET A 394 24.27 -0.21 -7.55
N GLY A 395 24.79 -0.93 -8.55
CA GLY A 395 26.21 -1.20 -8.70
C GLY A 395 26.78 -2.14 -7.64
N VAL A 396 25.93 -2.97 -7.00
CA VAL A 396 26.33 -3.90 -5.95
C VAL A 396 26.58 -5.29 -6.55
N SER A 397 27.76 -5.86 -6.26
CA SER A 397 28.11 -7.23 -6.60
C SER A 397 28.04 -8.11 -5.37
N ILE A 398 27.60 -9.35 -5.54
CA ILE A 398 27.51 -10.37 -4.49
C ILE A 398 28.32 -11.61 -4.89
N ASP A 399 28.68 -12.44 -3.92
CA ASP A 399 29.36 -13.70 -4.15
C ASP A 399 28.47 -14.70 -4.89
N SER A 400 29.12 -15.68 -5.52
CA SER A 400 28.46 -16.83 -6.15
C SER A 400 28.96 -18.14 -5.57
N LEU A 401 28.07 -19.12 -5.46
CA LEU A 401 28.44 -20.44 -4.97
C LEU A 401 29.40 -21.14 -5.94
N SER A 402 30.48 -21.74 -5.40
CA SER A 402 31.37 -22.62 -6.16
C SER A 402 30.66 -23.93 -6.54
N CYS A 403 31.22 -24.70 -7.47
CA CYS A 403 30.65 -25.99 -7.85
C CYS A 403 30.50 -26.93 -6.64
N SER A 404 31.52 -27.03 -5.79
CA SER A 404 31.47 -27.85 -4.58
C SER A 404 30.44 -27.42 -3.57
N GLN A 405 30.20 -26.09 -3.43
CA GLN A 405 29.13 -25.57 -2.57
C GLN A 405 27.73 -25.90 -3.12
N LYS A 406 27.56 -25.81 -4.45
CA LYS A 406 26.29 -26.18 -5.09
C LYS A 406 26.01 -27.68 -4.94
N GLU A 407 27.03 -28.53 -5.12
CA GLU A 407 26.94 -29.96 -4.91
C GLU A 407 26.53 -30.31 -3.45
N TYR A 408 27.17 -29.65 -2.46
CA TYR A 408 26.85 -29.85 -1.06
C TYR A 408 25.40 -29.46 -0.69
N LEU A 409 24.90 -28.35 -1.27
CA LEU A 409 23.56 -27.85 -0.98
C LEU A 409 22.43 -28.62 -1.70
N ASN A 410 22.75 -29.25 -2.83
CA ASN A 410 21.75 -30.00 -3.62
C ASN A 410 21.72 -31.51 -3.32
N GLY A 411 22.62 -32.01 -2.47
CA GLY A 411 22.71 -33.39 -2.00
C GLY A 411 23.38 -34.30 -2.98
#